data_2dc8b2fc5d87327f6573dc7de6ac5bf1
#
_entry.id   2dc8b2fc5d87327f6573dc7de6ac5bf1
#
_cell.length_a   1.000
_cell.length_b   1.000
_cell.length_c   1.000
_cell.angle_alpha   90.00
_cell.angle_beta   90.00
_cell.angle_gamma   90.00
#
_symmetry.space_group_name_H-M   'P 1'
#
loop_
_entity.id
_entity.type
_entity.pdbx_description
1 polymer ?
#
loop_
_entity_poly.entity_id
_entity_poly.type
_entity_poly.pdbx_seq_one_letter_code
_entity_poly.pdbx_strand_id
1 'polypeptide(L)'
;MKYCKLTFLYVPCCFIVALLVQAWIPAASQAQEPEWYPYVLARGNDRSEIKNTHINDRPYRPFHFYGNAVRRNFYRGNPAPLPKDVVRASTVRLRRR
;
A
#
# COMPACT_ATOMS: atom_id res chain seq x y z
N MET A 1 -27.64 -48.90 -9.61
CA MET A 1 -27.19 -48.62 -8.24
C MET A 1 -25.64 -48.68 -7.99
N LYS A 2 -24.85 -48.92 -9.00
CA LYS A 2 -23.36 -48.99 -8.83
C LYS A 2 -22.66 -47.64 -8.93
N TYR A 3 -23.32 -46.58 -9.38
CA TYR A 3 -22.70 -45.24 -9.58
C TYR A 3 -22.80 -44.34 -8.37
N CYS A 4 -23.58 -44.66 -7.35
CA CYS A 4 -23.78 -43.79 -6.18
C CYS A 4 -22.61 -43.80 -5.16
N LYS A 5 -21.74 -44.81 -5.19
CA LYS A 5 -20.59 -44.91 -4.28
C LYS A 5 -19.36 -44.15 -4.76
N LEU A 6 -19.23 -43.91 -6.07
CA LEU A 6 -18.07 -43.27 -6.64
C LEU A 6 -18.16 -41.76 -6.46
N THR A 7 -19.37 -41.19 -6.54
CA THR A 7 -19.58 -39.72 -6.36
C THR A 7 -19.33 -39.23 -4.94
N PHE A 8 -19.51 -40.12 -3.94
CA PHE A 8 -19.29 -39.72 -2.54
C PHE A 8 -17.83 -39.56 -2.16
N LEU A 9 -16.91 -40.19 -2.90
CA LEU A 9 -15.45 -40.02 -2.68
C LEU A 9 -14.86 -38.81 -3.42
N TYR A 10 -15.43 -38.42 -4.57
CA TYR A 10 -14.91 -37.31 -5.37
C TYR A 10 -15.20 -35.93 -4.75
N VAL A 11 -16.34 -35.78 -4.07
CA VAL A 11 -16.74 -34.50 -3.47
C VAL A 11 -15.73 -34.03 -2.39
N PRO A 12 -15.32 -34.85 -1.40
CA PRO A 12 -14.33 -34.39 -0.41
C PRO A 12 -12.95 -34.18 -1.01
N CYS A 13 -12.56 -34.93 -2.04
CA CYS A 13 -11.27 -34.76 -2.69
C CYS A 13 -11.17 -33.41 -3.43
N CYS A 14 -12.24 -32.98 -4.12
CA CYS A 14 -12.29 -31.66 -4.76
C CYS A 14 -12.24 -30.51 -3.76
N PHE A 15 -12.86 -30.63 -2.58
CA PHE A 15 -12.78 -29.62 -1.52
C PHE A 15 -11.37 -29.50 -0.94
N ILE A 16 -10.68 -30.61 -0.72
CA ILE A 16 -9.30 -30.60 -0.21
C ILE A 16 -8.35 -29.94 -1.23
N VAL A 17 -8.49 -30.27 -2.51
CA VAL A 17 -7.68 -29.65 -3.58
C VAL A 17 -7.96 -28.15 -3.68
N ALA A 18 -9.21 -27.72 -3.60
CA ALA A 18 -9.58 -26.30 -3.64
C ALA A 18 -9.00 -25.52 -2.44
N LEU A 19 -8.99 -26.12 -1.23
CA LEU A 19 -8.38 -25.51 -0.04
C LEU A 19 -6.85 -25.42 -0.15
N LEU A 20 -6.21 -26.43 -0.74
CA LEU A 20 -4.75 -26.42 -0.94
C LEU A 20 -4.31 -25.37 -1.97
N VAL A 21 -5.09 -25.15 -3.02
CA VAL A 21 -4.81 -24.13 -4.04
C VAL A 21 -4.89 -22.70 -3.44
N GLN A 22 -5.81 -22.45 -2.52
CA GLN A 22 -5.92 -21.15 -1.85
C GLN A 22 -4.74 -20.84 -0.93
N ALA A 23 -4.10 -21.84 -0.34
CA ALA A 23 -2.91 -21.67 0.50
C ALA A 23 -1.66 -21.24 -0.30
N TRP A 24 -1.68 -21.40 -1.62
CA TRP A 24 -0.55 -21.04 -2.50
C TRP A 24 -0.70 -19.66 -3.17
N ILE A 25 -1.84 -19.00 -3.00
CA ILE A 25 -1.99 -17.62 -3.46
C ILE A 25 -1.26 -16.73 -2.43
N PRO A 26 -0.09 -16.16 -2.75
CA PRO A 26 0.53 -15.21 -1.86
C PRO A 26 -0.49 -14.07 -1.69
N ALA A 27 -0.91 -13.82 -0.45
CA ALA A 27 -1.61 -12.60 -0.14
C ALA A 27 -0.68 -11.47 -0.59
N ALA A 28 -1.03 -10.80 -1.69
CA ALA A 28 -0.32 -9.62 -2.11
C ALA A 28 -0.43 -8.66 -0.92
N SER A 29 0.67 -8.53 -0.15
CA SER A 29 0.78 -7.52 0.86
C SER A 29 0.75 -6.19 0.10
N GLN A 30 -0.42 -5.59 0.00
CA GLN A 30 -0.52 -4.23 -0.49
C GLN A 30 0.27 -3.38 0.49
N ALA A 31 1.40 -2.87 0.02
CA ALA A 31 2.18 -1.92 0.79
C ALA A 31 1.25 -0.77 1.19
N GLN A 32 1.20 -0.48 2.49
CA GLN A 32 0.37 0.60 2.99
C GLN A 32 0.87 1.92 2.41
N GLU A 33 -0.05 2.74 1.89
CA GLU A 33 0.27 4.06 1.38
C GLU A 33 0.94 4.90 2.49
N PRO A 34 2.09 5.57 2.22
CA PRO A 34 2.78 6.36 3.22
C PRO A 34 1.91 7.50 3.76
N GLU A 35 2.07 7.82 5.02
CA GLU A 35 1.39 8.95 5.64
C GLU A 35 2.08 10.28 5.33
N TRP A 36 1.40 11.38 5.69
CA TRP A 36 1.95 12.71 5.54
C TRP A 36 2.96 13.01 6.64
N TYR A 37 4.14 13.50 6.25
CA TYR A 37 5.14 13.95 7.19
C TYR A 37 4.64 15.19 7.95
N PRO A 38 4.76 15.24 9.29
CA PRO A 38 4.12 16.29 10.10
C PRO A 38 4.75 17.67 9.95
N TYR A 39 5.87 17.78 9.24
CA TYR A 39 6.60 19.02 9.04
C TYR A 39 6.94 19.28 7.58
N VAL A 40 6.91 20.53 7.15
CA VAL A 40 7.30 20.93 5.78
C VAL A 40 8.79 20.67 5.53
N LEU A 41 9.64 20.96 6.54
CA LEU A 41 11.09 20.80 6.46
C LEU A 41 11.56 19.64 7.34
N ALA A 42 12.12 18.62 6.74
CA ALA A 42 12.84 17.56 7.44
C ALA A 42 14.29 17.98 7.68
N ARG A 43 14.83 17.77 8.88
CA ARG A 43 16.20 18.12 9.27
C ARG A 43 16.86 16.97 10.02
N GLY A 44 18.21 16.96 10.02
CA GLY A 44 18.98 15.98 10.77
C GLY A 44 18.65 14.53 10.38
N ASN A 45 18.36 13.71 11.37
CA ASN A 45 18.09 12.28 11.20
C ASN A 45 16.86 12.02 10.32
N ASP A 46 15.78 12.80 10.49
CA ASP A 46 14.56 12.67 9.69
C ASP A 46 14.87 12.82 8.19
N ARG A 47 15.75 13.79 7.85
CA ARG A 47 16.15 14.01 6.46
C ARG A 47 16.98 12.85 5.90
N SER A 48 17.88 12.29 6.69
CA SER A 48 18.71 11.15 6.27
C SER A 48 17.86 9.90 6.07
N GLU A 49 16.91 9.63 6.96
CA GLU A 49 15.97 8.52 6.87
C GLU A 49 15.10 8.63 5.60
N ILE A 50 14.50 9.80 5.35
CA ILE A 50 13.72 10.02 4.14
C ILE A 50 14.57 9.86 2.88
N LYS A 51 15.83 10.29 2.88
CA LYS A 51 16.72 10.12 1.73
C LYS A 51 17.06 8.66 1.45
N ASN A 52 17.27 7.87 2.48
CA ASN A 52 17.64 6.46 2.37
C ASN A 52 16.45 5.56 2.02
N THR A 53 15.21 6.05 2.23
CA THR A 53 13.99 5.32 1.88
C THR A 53 13.71 5.42 0.38
N HIS A 54 13.23 4.33 -0.23
CA HIS A 54 12.82 4.33 -1.63
C HIS A 54 11.72 5.37 -1.90
N ILE A 55 11.70 5.97 -3.09
CA ILE A 55 10.79 7.08 -3.42
C ILE A 55 9.31 6.76 -3.19
N ASN A 56 8.89 5.52 -3.41
CA ASN A 56 7.50 5.11 -3.22
C ASN A 56 7.11 5.03 -1.74
N ASP A 57 8.06 4.70 -0.86
CA ASP A 57 7.83 4.49 0.57
C ASP A 57 8.07 5.76 1.39
N ARG A 58 8.58 6.81 0.75
CA ARG A 58 8.80 8.10 1.43
C ARG A 58 7.48 8.74 1.83
N PRO A 59 7.41 9.42 3.00
CA PRO A 59 6.22 10.15 3.41
C PRO A 59 5.86 11.27 2.42
N TYR A 60 4.57 11.55 2.30
CA TYR A 60 4.10 12.72 1.57
C TYR A 60 4.56 14.00 2.27
N ARG A 61 4.98 15.00 1.50
CA ARG A 61 5.47 16.28 2.02
C ARG A 61 4.89 17.44 1.23
N PRO A 62 4.43 18.53 1.86
CA PRO A 62 4.02 19.74 1.16
C PRO A 62 5.16 20.25 0.27
N PHE A 63 4.83 20.82 -0.88
CA PHE A 63 5.78 21.38 -1.87
C PHE A 63 6.72 20.38 -2.57
N HIS A 64 6.63 19.10 -2.27
CA HIS A 64 7.35 18.04 -2.99
C HIS A 64 6.47 17.42 -4.08
N PHE A 65 6.07 18.22 -5.05
CA PHE A 65 5.06 17.85 -6.07
C PHE A 65 5.41 16.59 -6.85
N TYR A 66 6.65 16.49 -7.34
CA TYR A 66 7.08 15.34 -8.12
C TYR A 66 7.01 14.04 -7.32
N GLY A 67 7.65 13.99 -6.15
CA GLY A 67 7.65 12.79 -5.31
C GLY A 67 6.25 12.39 -4.85
N ASN A 68 5.39 13.36 -4.54
CA ASN A 68 4.01 13.09 -4.17
C ASN A 68 3.19 12.56 -5.36
N ALA A 69 3.43 13.07 -6.58
CA ALA A 69 2.76 12.58 -7.78
C ALA A 69 3.19 11.14 -8.12
N VAL A 70 4.48 10.83 -8.01
CA VAL A 70 5.00 9.46 -8.23
C VAL A 70 4.36 8.48 -7.24
N ARG A 71 4.30 8.80 -5.94
CA ARG A 71 3.67 7.94 -4.94
C ARG A 71 2.17 7.76 -5.17
N ARG A 72 1.44 8.84 -5.47
CA ARG A 72 0.01 8.74 -5.81
C ARG A 72 -0.22 7.86 -7.04
N ASN A 73 0.59 8.02 -8.07
CA ASN A 73 0.50 7.17 -9.26
C ASN A 73 0.76 5.70 -8.93
N PHE A 74 1.75 5.42 -8.08
CA PHE A 74 2.10 4.05 -7.67
C PHE A 74 0.97 3.39 -6.85
N TYR A 75 0.42 4.07 -5.84
CA TYR A 75 -0.58 3.49 -4.93
C TYR A 75 -2.02 3.60 -5.44
N ARG A 76 -2.34 4.62 -6.24
CA ARG A 76 -3.71 4.96 -6.65
C ARG A 76 -3.93 4.93 -8.16
N GLY A 77 -2.88 4.75 -8.96
CA GLY A 77 -2.95 4.82 -10.42
C GLY A 77 -3.24 6.22 -10.99
N ASN A 78 -3.26 7.25 -10.15
CA ASN A 78 -3.54 8.63 -10.56
C ASN A 78 -2.60 9.62 -9.84
N PRO A 79 -1.79 10.41 -10.57
CA PRO A 79 -0.87 11.37 -9.97
C PRO A 79 -1.57 12.61 -9.40
N ALA A 80 -2.82 12.89 -9.78
CA ALA A 80 -3.55 14.08 -9.35
C ALA A 80 -3.86 14.07 -7.85
N PRO A 81 -3.72 15.21 -7.13
CA PRO A 81 -4.08 15.31 -5.75
C PRO A 81 -5.60 15.25 -5.56
N LEU A 82 -6.05 14.54 -4.54
CA LEU A 82 -7.43 14.57 -4.09
C LEU A 82 -7.66 15.77 -3.13
N PRO A 83 -8.89 16.26 -2.98
CA PRO A 83 -9.19 17.34 -2.02
C PRO A 83 -8.67 17.07 -0.61
N LYS A 84 -8.74 15.83 -0.14
CA LYS A 84 -8.20 15.40 1.15
C LYS A 84 -6.67 15.59 1.27
N ASP A 85 -5.94 15.46 0.17
CA ASP A 85 -4.48 15.64 0.15
C ASP A 85 -4.12 17.11 0.30
N VAL A 86 -4.90 18.00 -0.31
CA VAL A 86 -4.74 19.46 -0.18
C VAL A 86 -5.01 19.90 1.25
N VAL A 87 -6.08 19.42 1.87
CA VAL A 87 -6.41 19.71 3.27
C VAL A 87 -5.27 19.22 4.18
N ARG A 88 -4.78 18.00 4.00
CA ARG A 88 -3.65 17.47 4.79
C ARG A 88 -2.38 18.30 4.59
N ALA A 89 -2.07 18.68 3.36
CA ALA A 89 -0.90 19.53 3.08
C ALA A 89 -0.99 20.88 3.79
N SER A 90 -2.18 21.48 3.89
CA SER A 90 -2.39 22.76 4.57
C SER A 90 -2.30 22.69 6.09
N THR A 91 -2.54 21.51 6.69
CA THR A 91 -2.45 21.30 8.14
C THR A 91 -1.05 20.99 8.63
N VAL A 92 -0.11 20.71 7.72
CA VAL A 92 1.30 20.44 8.07
C VAL A 92 1.98 21.71 8.55
N ARG A 93 2.61 21.62 9.71
CA ARG A 93 3.27 22.78 10.36
C ARG A 93 4.66 23.00 9.82
N LEU A 94 5.03 24.26 9.66
CA LEU A 94 6.44 24.64 9.56
C LEU A 94 7.11 24.33 10.90
N ARG A 95 8.16 23.51 10.88
CA ARG A 95 8.95 23.28 12.09
C ARG A 95 9.69 24.58 12.42
N ARG A 96 9.19 25.33 13.41
CA ARG A 96 9.95 26.40 14.03
C ARG A 96 11.03 25.76 14.91
N ARG A 97 12.21 26.31 14.84
CA ARG A 97 13.29 26.00 15.79
C ARG A 97 12.94 26.55 17.16
#